data_c53d1a24ff569c5481d580358905fdef
#
_entry.id   c53d1a24ff569c5481d580358905fdef
#
_cell.length_a   1.000
_cell.length_b   1.000
_cell.length_c   1.000
_cell.angle_alpha   90.00
_cell.angle_beta   90.00
_cell.angle_gamma   90.00
#
_symmetry.space_group_name_H-M   'P 1'
#
loop_
_entity.id
_entity.type
_entity.pdbx_description
1 polymer ?
#
loop_
_entity_poly.entity_id
_entity_poly.type
_entity_poly.pdbx_seq_one_letter_code
_entity_poly.pdbx_strand_id
1 'polypeptide(L)'
;MEVEEKSLEKRTLLVVILTIVTMVVEIAYGYITHSMALLADGFHMGTHALALGLTFLAYFFARKFANSEMFEHGTEKIKTLAAYTSSIFLGVTGFAIIIESASKLINPVKIIFSDAILIAIIGLIVNLVSILIMKGKHVHLHIGECEEEHHHEEEHEDQNFKSAYLHILADILTSVLAIMALVLGKFMNITYFDSAIGILGGIVILKWSIGLVKDTAVVLLDMKCK
;
A
#
# COMPACT_ATOMS: atom_id res chain seq x y z
N MET A 1 26.41 11.10 12.10
CA MET A 1 25.79 9.77 12.06
C MET A 1 24.60 9.67 13.04
N GLU A 2 24.77 9.61 14.36
CA GLU A 2 23.66 9.42 15.32
C GLU A 2 22.54 10.50 15.28
N VAL A 3 22.86 11.75 14.97
CA VAL A 3 21.90 12.86 14.83
C VAL A 3 21.16 12.77 13.49
N GLU A 4 21.79 12.28 12.44
CA GLU A 4 21.20 12.07 11.12
C GLU A 4 20.24 10.89 11.12
N GLU A 5 20.59 9.80 11.76
CA GLU A 5 19.79 8.59 11.92
C GLU A 5 18.50 8.88 12.70
N LYS A 6 18.56 9.59 13.82
CA LYS A 6 17.39 10.08 14.56
C LYS A 6 16.49 11.05 13.77
N SER A 7 17.07 11.79 12.84
CA SER A 7 16.34 12.70 11.94
C SER A 7 15.57 11.92 10.87
N LEU A 8 16.16 10.88 10.30
CA LEU A 8 15.53 9.96 9.33
C LEU A 8 14.38 9.18 9.97
N GLU A 9 14.60 8.63 11.17
CA GLU A 9 13.58 7.90 11.93
C GLU A 9 12.34 8.78 12.19
N LYS A 10 12.52 10.02 12.64
CA LYS A 10 11.42 10.97 12.87
C LYS A 10 10.66 11.32 11.59
N ARG A 11 11.34 11.48 10.46
CA ARG A 11 10.71 11.76 9.15
C ARG A 11 9.91 10.58 8.67
N THR A 12 10.47 9.38 8.76
CA THR A 12 9.76 8.14 8.40
C THR A 12 8.52 7.94 9.26
N LEU A 13 8.63 8.14 10.58
CA LEU A 13 7.49 8.05 11.48
C LEU A 13 6.40 9.07 11.13
N LEU A 14 6.79 10.31 10.81
CA LEU A 14 5.84 11.35 10.39
C LEU A 14 5.10 10.95 9.11
N VAL A 15 5.81 10.44 8.10
CA VAL A 15 5.20 9.96 6.85
C VAL A 15 4.23 8.82 7.12
N VAL A 16 4.61 7.84 7.93
CA VAL A 16 3.74 6.71 8.31
C VAL A 16 2.45 7.19 8.99
N ILE A 17 2.56 8.12 9.94
CA ILE A 17 1.38 8.69 10.62
C ILE A 17 0.48 9.43 9.63
N LEU A 18 1.06 10.26 8.75
CA LEU A 18 0.31 10.99 7.72
C LEU A 18 -0.42 10.02 6.79
N THR A 19 0.26 8.97 6.33
CA THR A 19 -0.32 7.94 5.46
C THR A 19 -1.49 7.21 6.15
N ILE A 20 -1.33 6.81 7.42
CA ILE A 20 -2.41 6.15 8.17
C ILE A 20 -3.62 7.08 8.36
N VAL A 21 -3.40 8.34 8.70
CA VAL A 21 -4.50 9.31 8.88
C VAL A 21 -5.22 9.54 7.56
N THR A 22 -4.49 9.74 6.47
CA THR A 22 -5.07 9.93 5.13
C THR A 22 -5.89 8.71 4.70
N MET A 23 -5.33 7.51 4.85
CA MET A 23 -6.02 6.24 4.59
C MET A 23 -7.37 6.15 5.33
N VAL A 24 -7.37 6.43 6.64
CA VAL A 24 -8.61 6.36 7.45
C VAL A 24 -9.64 7.36 6.95
N VAL A 25 -9.21 8.57 6.62
CA VAL A 25 -10.08 9.63 6.09
C VAL A 25 -10.63 9.24 4.72
N GLU A 26 -9.81 8.73 3.81
CA GLU A 26 -10.25 8.30 2.47
C GLU A 26 -11.24 7.15 2.53
N ILE A 27 -10.98 6.13 3.36
CA ILE A 27 -11.91 5.02 3.55
C ILE A 27 -13.24 5.53 4.12
N ALA A 28 -13.21 6.37 5.16
CA ALA A 28 -14.42 6.90 5.79
C ALA A 28 -15.24 7.73 4.79
N TYR A 29 -14.60 8.64 4.07
CA TYR A 29 -15.28 9.47 3.06
C TYR A 29 -15.67 8.69 1.81
N GLY A 30 -14.92 7.67 1.43
CA GLY A 30 -15.33 6.76 0.37
C GLY A 30 -16.68 6.09 0.65
N TYR A 31 -16.90 5.65 1.88
CA TYR A 31 -18.22 5.14 2.31
C TYR A 31 -19.28 6.24 2.36
N ILE A 32 -18.99 7.41 2.96
CA ILE A 32 -19.93 8.52 3.11
C ILE A 32 -20.36 9.06 1.75
N THR A 33 -19.43 9.21 0.81
CA THR A 33 -19.68 9.77 -0.52
C THR A 33 -20.15 8.72 -1.53
N HIS A 34 -20.11 7.44 -1.15
CA HIS A 34 -20.38 6.28 -2.03
C HIS A 34 -19.43 6.16 -3.21
N SER A 35 -18.20 6.72 -3.13
CA SER A 35 -17.19 6.64 -4.17
C SER A 35 -16.37 5.35 -4.06
N MET A 36 -16.38 4.54 -5.12
CA MET A 36 -15.58 3.32 -5.18
C MET A 36 -14.12 3.60 -5.54
N ALA A 37 -13.86 4.65 -6.32
CA ALA A 37 -12.51 5.08 -6.64
C ALA A 37 -11.77 5.55 -5.37
N LEU A 38 -12.42 6.36 -4.52
CA LEU A 38 -11.85 6.81 -3.25
C LEU A 38 -11.68 5.65 -2.26
N LEU A 39 -12.63 4.71 -2.19
CA LEU A 39 -12.50 3.49 -1.38
C LEU A 39 -11.32 2.63 -1.83
N ALA A 40 -11.16 2.43 -3.14
CA ALA A 40 -10.07 1.63 -3.69
C ALA A 40 -8.70 2.27 -3.36
N ASP A 41 -8.58 3.59 -3.45
CA ASP A 41 -7.35 4.33 -3.10
C ASP A 41 -7.04 4.19 -1.60
N GLY A 42 -7.99 4.48 -0.72
CA GLY A 42 -7.81 4.33 0.73
C GLY A 42 -7.51 2.89 1.16
N PHE A 43 -8.15 1.88 0.58
CA PHE A 43 -7.85 0.47 0.87
C PHE A 43 -6.49 0.06 0.31
N HIS A 44 -6.07 0.58 -0.84
CA HIS A 44 -4.72 0.36 -1.36
C HIS A 44 -3.67 0.82 -0.35
N MET A 45 -3.77 2.05 0.15
CA MET A 45 -2.92 2.54 1.24
C MET A 45 -3.04 1.69 2.52
N GLY A 46 -4.25 1.25 2.86
CA GLY A 46 -4.54 0.41 4.03
C GLY A 46 -3.84 -0.93 4.01
N THR A 47 -3.63 -1.52 2.83
CA THR A 47 -2.93 -2.80 2.69
C THR A 47 -1.48 -2.71 3.13
N HIS A 48 -0.82 -1.58 2.87
CA HIS A 48 0.56 -1.34 3.29
C HIS A 48 0.67 -1.10 4.79
N ALA A 49 -0.27 -0.33 5.36
CA ALA A 49 -0.34 -0.12 6.81
C ALA A 49 -0.58 -1.45 7.55
N LEU A 50 -1.45 -2.31 7.01
CA LEU A 50 -1.70 -3.65 7.56
C LEU A 50 -0.46 -4.53 7.47
N ALA A 51 0.21 -4.56 6.31
CA ALA A 51 1.42 -5.35 6.11
C ALA A 51 2.54 -4.93 7.09
N LEU A 52 2.78 -3.63 7.23
CA LEU A 52 3.76 -3.09 8.19
C LEU A 52 3.38 -3.40 9.64
N GLY A 53 2.10 -3.26 10.00
CA GLY A 53 1.60 -3.60 11.34
C GLY A 53 1.78 -5.07 11.70
N LEU A 54 1.42 -5.98 10.79
CA LEU A 54 1.61 -7.43 10.97
C LEU A 54 3.10 -7.81 11.00
N THR A 55 3.92 -7.18 10.18
CA THR A 55 5.37 -7.36 10.21
C THR A 55 5.95 -6.93 11.55
N PHE A 56 5.56 -5.77 12.08
CA PHE A 56 5.98 -5.30 13.40
C PHE A 56 5.59 -6.31 14.50
N LEU A 57 4.33 -6.78 14.49
CA LEU A 57 3.87 -7.81 15.43
C LEU A 57 4.67 -9.10 15.29
N ALA A 58 4.98 -9.53 14.07
CA ALA A 58 5.78 -10.71 13.80
C ALA A 58 7.20 -10.59 14.38
N TYR A 59 7.86 -9.44 14.22
CA TYR A 59 9.16 -9.18 14.83
C TYR A 59 9.09 -9.17 16.35
N PHE A 60 8.04 -8.56 16.93
CA PHE A 60 7.82 -8.55 18.38
C PHE A 60 7.66 -9.98 18.91
N PHE A 61 6.82 -10.80 18.29
CA PHE A 61 6.62 -12.19 18.68
C PHE A 61 7.88 -13.05 18.44
N ALA A 62 8.54 -12.91 17.31
CA ALA A 62 9.76 -13.63 17.00
C ALA A 62 10.85 -13.38 18.06
N ARG A 63 11.03 -12.12 18.47
CA ARG A 63 11.98 -11.74 19.52
C ARG A 63 11.55 -12.26 20.90
N LYS A 64 10.26 -12.18 21.24
CA LYS A 64 9.72 -12.65 22.52
C LYS A 64 9.89 -14.15 22.70
N PHE A 65 9.79 -14.93 21.63
CA PHE A 65 9.87 -16.38 21.64
C PHE A 65 11.18 -16.93 21.05
N ALA A 66 12.20 -16.10 20.84
CA ALA A 66 13.48 -16.50 20.23
C ALA A 66 14.19 -17.66 20.98
N ASN A 67 14.05 -17.72 22.30
CA ASN A 67 14.67 -18.74 23.14
C ASN A 67 13.65 -19.81 23.62
N SER A 68 12.50 -19.92 22.99
CA SER A 68 11.46 -20.87 23.39
C SER A 68 11.68 -22.22 22.70
N GLU A 69 11.73 -23.30 23.46
CA GLU A 69 11.78 -24.66 22.94
C GLU A 69 10.51 -25.09 22.18
N MET A 70 9.47 -24.26 22.18
CA MET A 70 8.22 -24.51 21.44
C MET A 70 8.40 -24.46 19.91
N PHE A 71 9.46 -23.82 19.41
CA PHE A 71 9.71 -23.64 17.97
C PHE A 71 10.91 -24.50 17.53
N GLU A 72 10.64 -25.67 17.02
CA GLU A 72 11.65 -26.66 16.57
C GLU A 72 12.55 -26.10 15.43
N HIS A 73 12.03 -25.18 14.61
CA HIS A 73 12.73 -24.57 13.45
C HIS A 73 12.98 -23.06 13.66
N GLY A 74 12.95 -22.57 14.89
CA GLY A 74 13.11 -21.15 15.22
C GLY A 74 11.89 -20.28 14.85
N THR A 75 12.02 -18.96 15.08
CA THR A 75 10.91 -18.00 14.97
C THR A 75 10.83 -17.31 13.60
N GLU A 76 11.68 -17.66 12.62
CA GLU A 76 11.73 -16.99 11.31
C GLU A 76 10.44 -17.14 10.52
N LYS A 77 9.79 -18.30 10.59
CA LYS A 77 8.51 -18.55 9.92
C LYS A 77 7.35 -17.67 10.42
N ILE A 78 7.46 -17.08 11.62
CA ILE A 78 6.45 -16.14 12.14
C ILE A 78 6.33 -14.91 11.24
N LYS A 79 7.46 -14.39 10.72
CA LYS A 79 7.49 -13.24 9.82
C LYS A 79 6.81 -13.58 8.48
N THR A 80 7.14 -14.75 7.93
CA THR A 80 6.54 -15.23 6.67
C THR A 80 5.04 -15.48 6.82
N LEU A 81 4.61 -16.04 7.97
CA LEU A 81 3.20 -16.24 8.27
C LEU A 81 2.43 -14.91 8.35
N ALA A 82 3.02 -13.88 8.95
CA ALA A 82 2.42 -12.55 9.00
C ALA A 82 2.26 -11.94 7.59
N ALA A 83 3.29 -12.06 6.74
CA ALA A 83 3.23 -11.62 5.35
C ALA A 83 2.19 -12.40 4.54
N TYR A 84 2.09 -13.72 4.72
CA TYR A 84 1.07 -14.56 4.10
C TYR A 84 -0.34 -14.15 4.54
N THR A 85 -0.53 -13.92 5.83
CA THR A 85 -1.82 -13.49 6.38
C THR A 85 -2.24 -12.13 5.83
N SER A 86 -1.32 -11.15 5.81
CA SER A 86 -1.62 -9.82 5.24
C SER A 86 -1.97 -9.90 3.76
N SER A 87 -1.31 -10.77 3.00
CA SER A 87 -1.61 -10.94 1.58
C SER A 87 -3.00 -11.55 1.33
N ILE A 88 -3.48 -12.45 2.20
CA ILE A 88 -4.85 -12.96 2.13
C ILE A 88 -5.87 -11.84 2.39
N PHE A 89 -5.66 -11.04 3.45
CA PHE A 89 -6.54 -9.89 3.73
C PHE A 89 -6.58 -8.91 2.56
N LEU A 90 -5.44 -8.66 1.93
CA LEU A 90 -5.33 -7.84 0.72
C LEU A 90 -6.21 -8.41 -0.42
N GLY A 91 -6.12 -9.72 -0.65
CA GLY A 91 -6.91 -10.40 -1.68
C GLY A 91 -8.41 -10.33 -1.43
N VAL A 92 -8.83 -10.57 -0.18
CA VAL A 92 -10.24 -10.47 0.23
C VAL A 92 -10.75 -9.03 0.03
N THR A 93 -9.96 -8.03 0.40
CA THR A 93 -10.32 -6.61 0.23
C THR A 93 -10.44 -6.25 -1.25
N GLY A 94 -9.46 -6.62 -2.09
CA GLY A 94 -9.51 -6.35 -3.52
C GLY A 94 -10.71 -7.01 -4.20
N PHE A 95 -11.02 -8.25 -3.82
CA PHE A 95 -12.21 -8.96 -4.31
C PHE A 95 -13.52 -8.30 -3.88
N ALA A 96 -13.62 -7.86 -2.62
CA ALA A 96 -14.78 -7.13 -2.11
C ALA A 96 -15.01 -5.80 -2.86
N ILE A 97 -13.93 -5.05 -3.14
CA ILE A 97 -13.99 -3.81 -3.92
C ILE A 97 -14.53 -4.08 -5.34
N ILE A 98 -14.07 -5.15 -5.99
CA ILE A 98 -14.54 -5.53 -7.34
C ILE A 98 -16.04 -5.81 -7.33
N ILE A 99 -16.51 -6.63 -6.37
CA ILE A 99 -17.95 -7.01 -6.26
C ILE A 99 -18.80 -5.76 -6.01
N GLU A 100 -18.41 -4.93 -5.05
CA GLU A 100 -19.15 -3.72 -4.69
C GLU A 100 -19.19 -2.73 -5.85
N SER A 101 -18.04 -2.53 -6.55
CA SER A 101 -17.96 -1.67 -7.74
C SER A 101 -18.82 -2.19 -8.88
N ALA A 102 -18.79 -3.51 -9.12
CA ALA A 102 -19.65 -4.14 -10.13
C ALA A 102 -21.14 -4.02 -9.79
N SER A 103 -21.48 -4.16 -8.51
CA SER A 103 -22.85 -3.93 -8.03
C SER A 103 -23.34 -2.50 -8.29
N LYS A 104 -22.47 -1.50 -8.03
CA LYS A 104 -22.78 -0.08 -8.31
C LYS A 104 -22.81 0.25 -9.80
N LEU A 105 -22.11 -0.54 -10.63
CA LEU A 105 -22.20 -0.42 -12.07
C LEU A 105 -23.59 -0.83 -12.58
N ILE A 106 -24.18 -1.90 -12.00
CA ILE A 106 -25.52 -2.41 -12.36
C ILE A 106 -26.62 -1.57 -11.71
N ASN A 107 -26.43 -1.20 -10.44
CA ASN A 107 -27.35 -0.40 -9.64
C ASN A 107 -26.69 0.92 -9.21
N PRO A 108 -26.65 1.93 -10.08
CA PRO A 108 -25.94 3.16 -9.81
C PRO A 108 -26.43 3.87 -8.54
N VAL A 109 -25.51 4.17 -7.64
CA VAL A 109 -25.76 4.95 -6.43
C VAL A 109 -25.32 6.39 -6.66
N LYS A 110 -26.06 7.34 -6.08
CA LYS A 110 -25.72 8.76 -6.19
C LYS A 110 -24.44 9.06 -5.40
N ILE A 111 -23.43 9.58 -6.09
CA ILE A 111 -22.11 9.93 -5.51
C ILE A 111 -22.12 11.41 -5.11
N ILE A 112 -21.54 11.71 -3.94
CA ILE A 112 -21.26 13.10 -3.51
C ILE A 112 -19.90 13.49 -4.06
N PHE A 113 -19.84 13.80 -5.36
CA PHE A 113 -18.60 14.06 -6.08
C PHE A 113 -17.74 15.15 -5.46
N SER A 114 -18.35 16.25 -4.96
CA SER A 114 -17.58 17.39 -4.46
C SER A 114 -16.73 17.04 -3.27
N ASP A 115 -17.28 16.27 -2.33
CA ASP A 115 -16.60 15.88 -1.10
C ASP A 115 -15.57 14.78 -1.41
N ALA A 116 -15.93 13.81 -2.29
CA ALA A 116 -15.01 12.77 -2.73
C ALA A 116 -13.77 13.36 -3.42
N ILE A 117 -13.95 14.32 -4.34
CA ILE A 117 -12.86 15.02 -5.03
C ILE A 117 -11.98 15.79 -4.03
N LEU A 118 -12.61 16.51 -3.08
CA LEU A 118 -11.87 17.27 -2.08
C LEU A 118 -10.94 16.36 -1.26
N ILE A 119 -11.46 15.24 -0.78
CA ILE A 119 -10.68 14.30 0.03
C ILE A 119 -9.58 13.63 -0.82
N ALA A 120 -9.87 13.22 -2.05
CA ALA A 120 -8.87 12.65 -2.95
C ALA A 120 -7.73 13.65 -3.27
N ILE A 121 -8.04 14.93 -3.42
CA ILE A 121 -7.02 15.98 -3.61
C ILE A 121 -6.17 16.15 -2.34
N ILE A 122 -6.77 16.10 -1.15
CA ILE A 122 -6.03 16.17 0.11
C ILE A 122 -5.08 14.97 0.23
N GLY A 123 -5.56 13.75 -0.09
CA GLY A 123 -4.75 12.53 -0.12
C GLY A 123 -3.55 12.66 -1.07
N LEU A 124 -3.80 13.11 -2.30
CA LEU A 124 -2.73 13.36 -3.28
C LEU A 124 -1.69 14.37 -2.77
N ILE A 125 -2.12 15.47 -2.14
CA ILE A 125 -1.20 16.46 -1.56
C ILE A 125 -0.37 15.84 -0.43
N VAL A 126 -0.97 15.05 0.44
CA VAL A 126 -0.25 14.36 1.53
C VAL A 126 0.78 13.39 0.97
N ASN A 127 0.44 12.62 -0.06
CA ASN A 127 1.37 11.70 -0.72
C ASN A 127 2.54 12.47 -1.37
N LEU A 128 2.27 13.60 -2.02
CA LEU A 128 3.32 14.45 -2.60
C LEU A 128 4.23 15.07 -1.52
N VAL A 129 3.66 15.55 -0.41
CA VAL A 129 4.41 16.06 0.74
C VAL A 129 5.26 14.97 1.37
N SER A 130 4.76 13.74 1.45
CA SER A 130 5.49 12.59 1.96
C SER A 130 6.75 12.29 1.14
N ILE A 131 6.68 12.38 -0.20
CA ILE A 131 7.86 12.30 -1.07
C ILE A 131 8.86 13.41 -0.74
N LEU A 132 8.40 14.65 -0.59
CA LEU A 132 9.29 15.79 -0.30
C LEU A 132 9.98 15.65 1.06
N ILE A 133 9.28 15.12 2.07
CA ILE A 133 9.85 14.83 3.40
C ILE A 133 10.94 13.75 3.30
N MET A 134 10.72 12.72 2.49
CA MET A 134 11.68 11.63 2.28
C MET A 134 12.88 12.07 1.43
N LYS A 135 12.69 12.99 0.46
CA LYS A 135 13.70 13.42 -0.51
C LYS A 135 14.87 14.26 0.06
N GLY A 136 14.90 14.52 1.34
CA GLY A 136 15.91 15.37 2.01
C GLY A 136 17.29 14.75 2.15
N LYS A 137 17.91 14.32 1.08
CA LYS A 137 19.31 14.22 0.60
C LYS A 137 19.49 13.05 -0.41
N HIS A 138 20.04 13.44 -1.56
CA HIS A 138 20.67 12.59 -2.61
C HIS A 138 19.85 11.40 -3.16
N VAL A 139 18.87 11.71 -4.01
CA VAL A 139 18.40 10.75 -5.01
C VAL A 139 19.03 11.14 -6.35
N HIS A 140 20.11 10.50 -6.74
CA HIS A 140 20.49 10.41 -8.13
C HIS A 140 19.60 9.37 -8.79
N LEU A 141 18.64 9.84 -9.58
CA LEU A 141 17.75 8.99 -10.38
C LEU A 141 18.58 8.44 -11.55
N HIS A 142 19.23 7.30 -11.38
CA HIS A 142 19.71 6.51 -12.50
C HIS A 142 18.56 5.61 -12.97
N ILE A 143 17.88 6.07 -14.03
CA ILE A 143 16.99 5.24 -14.83
C ILE A 143 17.88 4.58 -15.88
N GLY A 144 18.12 3.30 -15.72
CA GLY A 144 18.77 2.48 -16.75
C GLY A 144 20.06 1.80 -16.31
N GLU A 145 20.06 0.52 -16.64
CA GLU A 145 21.19 -0.42 -16.73
C GLU A 145 21.52 -1.26 -15.49
N CYS A 146 21.27 -2.58 -15.72
CA CYS A 146 21.77 -3.66 -14.91
C CYS A 146 23.29 -3.76 -15.11
N GLU A 147 24.08 -3.59 -14.06
CA GLU A 147 25.42 -4.17 -13.98
C GLU A 147 25.59 -4.82 -12.61
N GLU A 148 25.93 -6.11 -12.67
CA GLU A 148 26.34 -6.93 -11.53
C GLU A 148 27.73 -6.46 -11.09
N GLU A 149 27.92 -6.15 -9.80
CA GLU A 149 29.12 -6.54 -9.04
C GLU A 149 29.02 -6.18 -7.56
N HIS A 150 29.59 -7.05 -6.74
CA HIS A 150 29.60 -7.20 -5.30
C HIS A 150 30.00 -5.99 -4.44
N HIS A 151 29.06 -5.53 -3.54
CA HIS A 151 29.41 -4.96 -2.22
C HIS A 151 28.23 -5.14 -1.25
N HIS A 152 28.41 -5.89 -0.18
CA HIS A 152 27.32 -6.56 0.59
C HIS A 152 26.70 -5.75 1.74
N GLU A 153 27.01 -4.50 2.02
CA GLU A 153 26.43 -3.76 3.16
C GLU A 153 25.70 -2.44 2.81
N GLU A 154 26.05 -1.77 1.71
CA GLU A 154 25.38 -0.54 1.28
C GLU A 154 24.13 -0.78 0.41
N GLU A 155 23.99 -1.97 -0.19
CA GLU A 155 22.87 -2.32 -1.07
C GLU A 155 21.51 -2.45 -0.34
N HIS A 156 21.50 -2.82 0.93
CA HIS A 156 20.23 -3.03 1.67
C HIS A 156 19.50 -1.71 2.01
N GLU A 157 20.23 -0.63 2.24
CA GLU A 157 19.66 0.68 2.54
C GLU A 157 19.07 1.33 1.27
N ASP A 158 19.71 1.14 0.12
CA ASP A 158 19.30 1.68 -1.18
C ASP A 158 18.05 0.93 -1.73
N GLN A 159 17.93 -0.38 -1.52
CA GLN A 159 16.77 -1.18 -1.93
C GLN A 159 15.52 -0.84 -1.12
N ASN A 160 15.62 -0.62 0.18
CA ASN A 160 14.51 -0.22 1.03
C ASN A 160 13.98 1.18 0.67
N PHE A 161 14.89 2.11 0.38
CA PHE A 161 14.54 3.45 -0.06
C PHE A 161 13.87 3.45 -1.44
N LYS A 162 14.41 2.70 -2.41
CA LYS A 162 13.85 2.53 -3.75
C LYS A 162 12.46 1.91 -3.71
N SER A 163 12.27 0.91 -2.86
CA SER A 163 10.95 0.28 -2.65
C SER A 163 9.94 1.28 -2.08
N ALA A 164 10.30 2.04 -1.04
CA ALA A 164 9.44 3.07 -0.46
C ALA A 164 9.09 4.18 -1.46
N TYR A 165 10.06 4.61 -2.28
CA TYR A 165 9.84 5.63 -3.30
C TYR A 165 8.87 5.15 -4.40
N LEU A 166 9.09 3.93 -4.93
CA LEU A 166 8.20 3.34 -5.93
C LEU A 166 6.79 3.15 -5.40
N HIS A 167 6.68 2.85 -4.12
CA HIS A 167 5.40 2.72 -3.44
C HIS A 167 4.63 4.04 -3.41
N ILE A 168 5.24 5.13 -2.94
CA ILE A 168 4.59 6.45 -2.90
C ILE A 168 4.27 6.94 -4.33
N LEU A 169 5.08 6.59 -5.33
CA LEU A 169 4.79 6.91 -6.73
C LEU A 169 3.53 6.16 -7.22
N ALA A 170 3.36 4.91 -6.82
CA ALA A 170 2.14 4.15 -7.12
C ALA A 170 0.90 4.77 -6.45
N ASP A 171 1.02 5.20 -5.18
CA ASP A 171 -0.06 5.89 -4.47
C ASP A 171 -0.47 7.20 -5.17
N ILE A 172 0.49 7.98 -5.65
CA ILE A 172 0.19 9.19 -6.44
C ILE A 172 -0.56 8.84 -7.72
N LEU A 173 -0.15 7.78 -8.43
CA LEU A 173 -0.79 7.37 -9.67
C LEU A 173 -2.24 6.93 -9.44
N THR A 174 -2.50 6.16 -8.38
CA THR A 174 -3.85 5.71 -8.02
C THR A 174 -4.75 6.87 -7.62
N SER A 175 -4.24 7.80 -6.80
CA SER A 175 -4.96 9.01 -6.41
C SER A 175 -5.29 9.91 -7.61
N VAL A 176 -4.37 10.10 -8.55
CA VAL A 176 -4.62 10.87 -9.79
C VAL A 176 -5.71 10.21 -10.63
N LEU A 177 -5.68 8.89 -10.79
CA LEU A 177 -6.72 8.14 -11.51
C LEU A 177 -8.09 8.28 -10.84
N ALA A 178 -8.14 8.19 -9.51
CA ALA A 178 -9.37 8.37 -8.74
C ALA A 178 -9.94 9.79 -8.92
N ILE A 179 -9.10 10.83 -8.84
CA ILE A 179 -9.51 12.22 -9.06
C ILE A 179 -10.04 12.40 -10.48
N MET A 180 -9.34 11.90 -11.50
CA MET A 180 -9.79 11.99 -12.88
C MET A 180 -11.16 11.35 -13.08
N ALA A 181 -11.38 10.16 -12.54
CA ALA A 181 -12.67 9.46 -12.63
C ALA A 181 -13.81 10.25 -11.96
N LEU A 182 -13.54 10.80 -10.77
CA LEU A 182 -14.52 11.60 -10.03
C LEU A 182 -14.84 12.92 -10.72
N VAL A 183 -13.83 13.60 -11.28
CA VAL A 183 -14.01 14.85 -12.03
C VAL A 183 -14.80 14.59 -13.30
N LEU A 184 -14.43 13.58 -14.09
CA LEU A 184 -15.18 13.19 -15.30
C LEU A 184 -16.61 12.79 -14.96
N GLY A 185 -16.78 11.98 -13.90
CA GLY A 185 -18.11 11.58 -13.41
C GLY A 185 -18.97 12.78 -13.03
N LYS A 186 -18.40 13.77 -12.34
CA LYS A 186 -19.09 15.02 -11.97
C LYS A 186 -19.53 15.84 -13.18
N PHE A 187 -18.62 16.03 -14.17
CA PHE A 187 -18.92 16.84 -15.37
C PHE A 187 -19.95 16.17 -16.27
N MET A 188 -19.88 14.86 -16.42
CA MET A 188 -20.78 14.09 -17.28
C MET A 188 -22.06 13.65 -16.54
N ASN A 189 -22.13 13.86 -15.23
CA ASN A 189 -23.19 13.35 -14.35
C ASN A 189 -23.37 11.82 -14.46
N ILE A 190 -22.25 11.11 -14.57
CA ILE A 190 -22.17 9.67 -14.79
C ILE A 190 -21.34 9.03 -13.67
N THR A 191 -21.92 8.03 -12.98
CA THR A 191 -21.25 7.33 -11.89
C THR A 191 -20.39 6.16 -12.35
N TYR A 192 -20.48 5.76 -13.62
CA TYR A 192 -19.76 4.59 -14.17
C TYR A 192 -18.24 4.71 -14.10
N PHE A 193 -17.69 5.91 -14.25
CA PHE A 193 -16.23 6.12 -14.18
C PHE A 193 -15.67 5.78 -12.79
N ASP A 194 -16.36 6.19 -11.74
CA ASP A 194 -15.98 5.86 -10.36
C ASP A 194 -15.98 4.35 -10.12
N SER A 195 -17.04 3.66 -10.52
CA SER A 195 -17.13 2.20 -10.41
C SER A 195 -16.09 1.48 -11.27
N ALA A 196 -15.80 1.98 -12.47
CA ALA A 196 -14.78 1.40 -13.34
C ALA A 196 -13.38 1.50 -12.72
N ILE A 197 -13.02 2.65 -12.14
CA ILE A 197 -11.74 2.82 -11.43
C ILE A 197 -11.72 1.97 -10.16
N GLY A 198 -12.83 1.83 -9.44
CA GLY A 198 -12.94 0.89 -8.32
C GLY A 198 -12.64 -0.55 -8.73
N ILE A 199 -13.18 -1.02 -9.87
CA ILE A 199 -12.87 -2.36 -10.41
C ILE A 199 -11.39 -2.48 -10.77
N LEU A 200 -10.83 -1.49 -11.48
CA LEU A 200 -9.41 -1.49 -11.84
C LEU A 200 -8.51 -1.54 -10.62
N GLY A 201 -8.77 -0.70 -9.61
CA GLY A 201 -8.05 -0.71 -8.34
C GLY A 201 -8.14 -2.06 -7.63
N GLY A 202 -9.33 -2.64 -7.54
CA GLY A 202 -9.54 -3.97 -6.97
C GLY A 202 -8.79 -5.07 -7.71
N ILE A 203 -8.71 -5.02 -9.06
CA ILE A 203 -7.94 -5.98 -9.88
C ILE A 203 -6.45 -5.85 -9.60
N VAL A 204 -5.91 -4.63 -9.51
CA VAL A 204 -4.50 -4.39 -9.19
C VAL A 204 -4.16 -4.94 -7.81
N ILE A 205 -4.98 -4.64 -6.80
CA ILE A 205 -4.84 -5.15 -5.43
C ILE A 205 -4.86 -6.68 -5.43
N LEU A 206 -5.82 -7.30 -6.12
CA LEU A 206 -5.95 -8.75 -6.19
C LEU A 206 -4.75 -9.41 -6.88
N LYS A 207 -4.25 -8.83 -7.96
CA LYS A 207 -3.04 -9.30 -8.66
C LYS A 207 -1.82 -9.30 -7.74
N TRP A 208 -1.60 -8.22 -6.99
CA TRP A 208 -0.49 -8.14 -6.03
C TRP A 208 -0.65 -9.12 -4.89
N SER A 209 -1.85 -9.26 -4.35
CA SER A 209 -2.16 -10.28 -3.32
C SER A 209 -1.78 -11.68 -3.76
N ILE A 210 -2.19 -12.10 -4.97
CA ILE A 210 -1.88 -13.42 -5.52
C ILE A 210 -0.36 -13.62 -5.67
N GLY A 211 0.39 -12.60 -6.08
CA GLY A 211 1.84 -12.63 -6.11
C GLY A 211 2.42 -12.90 -4.73
N LEU A 212 2.09 -12.05 -3.76
CA LEU A 212 2.58 -12.19 -2.38
C LEU A 212 2.19 -13.52 -1.74
N VAL A 213 0.97 -14.02 -1.95
CA VAL A 213 0.53 -15.34 -1.45
C VAL A 213 1.41 -16.45 -2.01
N LYS A 214 1.73 -16.41 -3.31
CA LYS A 214 2.62 -17.41 -3.93
C LYS A 214 4.02 -17.36 -3.35
N ASP A 215 4.62 -16.17 -3.27
CA ASP A 215 5.99 -15.98 -2.79
C ASP A 215 6.13 -16.41 -1.33
N THR A 216 5.19 -15.98 -0.49
CA THR A 216 5.19 -16.35 0.94
C THR A 216 4.85 -17.83 1.18
N ALA A 217 3.97 -18.43 0.36
CA ALA A 217 3.65 -19.85 0.45
C ALA A 217 4.85 -20.74 0.12
N VAL A 218 5.66 -20.39 -0.89
CA VAL A 218 6.90 -21.10 -1.23
C VAL A 218 7.84 -21.17 -0.04
N VAL A 219 8.04 -20.06 0.67
CA VAL A 219 8.90 -19.98 1.87
C VAL A 219 8.27 -20.74 3.04
N LEU A 220 6.96 -20.63 3.25
CA LEU A 220 6.26 -21.24 4.40
C LEU A 220 6.26 -22.77 4.29
N LEU A 221 6.16 -23.30 3.07
CA LEU A 221 6.09 -24.74 2.77
C LEU A 221 7.46 -25.35 2.47
N ASP A 222 8.56 -24.60 2.63
CA ASP A 222 9.93 -25.03 2.30
C ASP A 222 10.06 -25.58 0.86
N MET A 223 9.30 -24.98 -0.09
CA MET A 223 9.33 -25.42 -1.48
C MET A 223 10.62 -24.94 -2.15
N LYS A 224 11.23 -25.81 -2.97
CA LYS A 224 12.40 -25.42 -3.78
C LYS A 224 11.98 -24.39 -4.81
N CYS A 225 12.65 -23.24 -4.82
CA CYS A 225 12.53 -22.28 -5.92
C CYS A 225 12.96 -22.98 -7.23
N LYS A 226 12.08 -22.91 -8.24
CA LYS A 226 12.40 -23.39 -9.60
C LYS A 226 13.07 -22.29 -10.37
#